data_3d8fe6f90d37a24e11daf4906c4ac92d
#
_entry.id   3d8fe6f90d37a24e11daf4906c4ac92d
#
_cell.length_a   1.000
_cell.length_b   1.000
_cell.length_c   1.000
_cell.angle_alpha   90.00
_cell.angle_beta   90.00
_cell.angle_gamma   90.00
#
_symmetry.space_group_name_H-M   'P 1'
#
loop_
_entity.id
_entity.type
_entity.pdbx_description
1 polymer ?
#
loop_
_entity_poly.entity_id
_entity_poly.type
_entity_poly.pdbx_seq_one_letter_code
_entity_poly.pdbx_strand_id
1 'polypeptide(L)'
;MDICDIKYKEKECKKMDLTIDVEDYKLNVRATVIIEHNGKILAHKNVRSNHYALIGGRVKIGEDSETTVKREMMEELGKKIEVTGYVATIENFFEMNGTKYHEILFVHKAEFVDEEDKKIEYSLKNIEGEDWLQYEWLDISKIDEYPLLPASIKSVLKENKFPVHKITKDIK
;
A
#
# COMPACT_ATOMS: atom_id res chain seq x y z
N MET A 1 -31.43 -31.14 -32.39
CA MET A 1 -30.95 -29.75 -32.59
C MET A 1 -30.48 -29.26 -31.23
N ASP A 2 -29.24 -29.64 -30.91
CA ASP A 2 -28.69 -29.47 -29.56
C ASP A 2 -28.18 -28.04 -29.40
N ILE A 3 -28.81 -27.30 -28.46
CA ILE A 3 -28.40 -25.97 -28.03
C ILE A 3 -27.52 -26.18 -26.78
N CYS A 4 -26.32 -26.64 -27.00
CA CYS A 4 -25.36 -26.71 -25.88
C CYS A 4 -23.93 -26.77 -26.40
N ASP A 5 -23.37 -25.65 -26.79
CA ASP A 5 -21.92 -25.45 -26.85
C ASP A 5 -21.58 -23.97 -27.04
N ILE A 6 -22.08 -23.13 -26.15
CA ILE A 6 -21.45 -21.81 -25.93
C ILE A 6 -20.38 -22.06 -24.88
N LYS A 7 -19.19 -22.45 -25.32
CA LYS A 7 -17.97 -22.36 -24.52
C LYS A 7 -17.72 -20.91 -24.22
N TYR A 8 -18.16 -20.45 -23.04
CA TYR A 8 -17.59 -19.28 -22.42
C TYR A 8 -16.12 -19.58 -22.18
N LYS A 9 -15.25 -19.12 -23.08
CA LYS A 9 -13.86 -18.90 -22.73
C LYS A 9 -13.92 -17.92 -21.57
N GLU A 10 -13.57 -18.37 -20.37
CA GLU A 10 -13.19 -17.49 -19.26
C GLU A 10 -12.05 -16.60 -19.80
N LYS A 11 -12.40 -15.41 -20.27
CA LYS A 11 -11.44 -14.34 -20.37
C LYS A 11 -11.02 -14.10 -18.92
N GLU A 12 -9.78 -14.42 -18.58
CA GLU A 12 -9.15 -13.82 -17.40
C GLU A 12 -9.32 -12.32 -17.54
N CYS A 13 -10.36 -11.79 -16.88
CA CYS A 13 -10.65 -10.38 -16.88
C CYS A 13 -9.59 -9.75 -15.95
N LYS A 14 -8.48 -9.29 -16.54
CA LYS A 14 -7.43 -8.60 -15.79
C LYS A 14 -8.11 -7.39 -15.14
N LYS A 15 -8.32 -7.46 -13.83
CA LYS A 15 -8.96 -6.38 -13.07
C LYS A 15 -8.12 -5.12 -13.26
N MET A 16 -8.79 -4.02 -13.61
CA MET A 16 -8.14 -2.74 -13.80
C MET A 16 -7.94 -2.02 -12.47
N ASP A 17 -6.85 -1.30 -12.35
CA ASP A 17 -6.61 -0.40 -11.23
C ASP A 17 -7.68 0.71 -11.17
N LEU A 18 -8.08 1.09 -9.97
CA LEU A 18 -8.96 2.23 -9.74
C LEU A 18 -8.14 3.53 -9.84
N THR A 19 -7.78 3.84 -11.08
CA THR A 19 -7.01 5.03 -11.47
C THR A 19 -7.69 5.68 -12.67
N ILE A 20 -7.98 6.98 -12.59
CA ILE A 20 -8.73 7.72 -13.60
C ILE A 20 -8.03 9.05 -13.88
N ASP A 21 -7.81 9.36 -15.15
CA ASP A 21 -7.33 10.67 -15.56
C ASP A 21 -8.52 11.63 -15.66
N VAL A 22 -8.47 12.76 -14.95
CA VAL A 22 -9.50 13.78 -14.89
C VAL A 22 -8.83 15.14 -15.06
N GLU A 23 -8.97 15.75 -16.24
CA GLU A 23 -8.30 17.03 -16.59
C GLU A 23 -6.79 16.94 -16.40
N ASP A 24 -6.21 17.78 -15.54
CA ASP A 24 -4.78 17.79 -15.20
C ASP A 24 -4.44 16.95 -13.94
N TYR A 25 -5.42 16.23 -13.40
CA TYR A 25 -5.26 15.35 -12.27
C TYR A 25 -5.38 13.87 -12.64
N LYS A 26 -4.68 13.05 -11.89
CA LYS A 26 -4.91 11.61 -11.85
C LYS A 26 -5.51 11.25 -10.48
N LEU A 27 -6.78 10.81 -10.50
CA LEU A 27 -7.39 10.19 -9.32
C LEU A 27 -6.81 8.79 -9.14
N ASN A 28 -6.35 8.49 -7.93
CA ASN A 28 -5.73 7.23 -7.61
C ASN A 28 -6.29 6.69 -6.29
N VAL A 29 -6.79 5.47 -6.27
CA VAL A 29 -7.25 4.83 -5.04
C VAL A 29 -6.28 3.73 -4.68
N ARG A 30 -5.70 3.82 -3.48
CA ARG A 30 -4.71 2.88 -2.97
C ARG A 30 -5.06 2.37 -1.58
N ALA A 31 -4.51 1.22 -1.25
CA ALA A 31 -4.54 0.68 0.09
C ALA A 31 -3.12 0.29 0.52
N THR A 32 -2.83 0.49 1.80
CA THR A 32 -1.52 0.21 2.39
C THR A 32 -1.69 -0.37 3.79
N VAL A 33 -0.63 -0.99 4.29
CA VAL A 33 -0.67 -1.69 5.57
C VAL A 33 0.47 -1.25 6.50
N ILE A 34 0.15 -1.06 7.77
CA ILE A 34 1.11 -0.92 8.87
C ILE A 34 1.31 -2.31 9.47
N ILE A 35 2.52 -2.85 9.33
CA ILE A 35 2.96 -4.04 10.04
C ILE A 35 3.99 -3.58 11.06
N GLU A 36 3.66 -3.77 12.33
CA GLU A 36 4.48 -3.36 13.45
C GLU A 36 5.13 -4.57 14.12
N HIS A 37 6.42 -4.48 14.40
CA HIS A 37 7.16 -5.47 15.16
C HIS A 37 8.25 -4.80 16.00
N ASN A 38 8.25 -5.06 17.31
CA ASN A 38 9.27 -4.55 18.26
C ASN A 38 9.52 -3.03 18.14
N GLY A 39 8.46 -2.22 18.05
CA GLY A 39 8.55 -0.76 17.93
C GLY A 39 9.05 -0.25 16.58
N LYS A 40 9.06 -1.11 15.57
CA LYS A 40 9.40 -0.77 14.19
C LYS A 40 8.23 -1.06 13.26
N ILE A 41 8.17 -0.36 12.14
CA ILE A 41 7.22 -0.62 11.06
C ILE A 41 7.95 -1.11 9.82
N LEU A 42 7.34 -2.02 9.09
CA LEU A 42 7.83 -2.47 7.80
C LEU A 42 7.47 -1.44 6.72
N ALA A 43 8.47 -1.02 5.96
CA ALA A 43 8.30 -0.10 4.83
C ALA A 43 9.17 -0.53 3.65
N HIS A 44 8.82 -0.11 2.46
CA HIS A 44 9.70 -0.22 1.31
C HIS A 44 10.42 1.11 1.07
N LYS A 45 11.67 1.01 0.61
CA LYS A 45 12.49 2.12 0.16
C LYS A 45 12.59 2.11 -1.34
N ASN A 46 12.22 3.20 -1.98
CA ASN A 46 12.55 3.42 -3.37
C ASN A 46 13.98 3.98 -3.47
N VAL A 47 14.92 3.14 -3.90
CA VAL A 47 16.34 3.54 -3.96
C VAL A 47 16.62 4.61 -5.01
N ARG A 48 15.75 4.78 -6.00
CA ARG A 48 15.92 5.78 -7.08
C ARG A 48 15.53 7.19 -6.64
N SER A 49 14.54 7.31 -5.75
CA SER A 49 14.01 8.59 -5.24
C SER A 49 14.29 8.81 -3.75
N ASN A 50 14.93 7.85 -3.09
CA ASN A 50 15.38 7.88 -1.70
C ASN A 50 14.27 8.22 -0.69
N HIS A 51 13.04 7.77 -0.93
CA HIS A 51 11.96 7.87 0.04
C HIS A 51 11.43 6.48 0.43
N TYR A 52 10.76 6.45 1.59
CA TYR A 52 10.05 5.27 2.07
C TYR A 52 8.55 5.42 1.85
N ALA A 53 7.87 4.30 1.70
CA ALA A 53 6.41 4.20 1.76
C ALA A 53 6.00 2.90 2.47
N LEU A 54 4.78 2.85 2.98
CA LEU A 54 4.20 1.62 3.49
C LEU A 54 3.90 0.67 2.31
N ILE A 55 3.94 -0.62 2.57
CA ILE A 55 3.64 -1.65 1.56
C ILE A 55 2.17 -1.59 1.19
N GLY A 56 1.89 -1.73 -0.09
CA GLY A 56 0.54 -1.69 -0.64
C GLY A 56 0.51 -1.17 -2.08
N GLY A 57 -0.68 -1.13 -2.66
CA GLY A 57 -0.84 -0.79 -4.07
C GLY A 57 -2.19 -0.21 -4.42
N ARG A 58 -2.45 -0.19 -5.71
CA ARG A 58 -3.71 0.32 -6.24
C ARG A 58 -4.84 -0.68 -5.98
N VAL A 59 -5.97 -0.14 -5.55
CA VAL A 59 -7.21 -0.91 -5.46
C VAL A 59 -7.66 -1.24 -6.88
N LYS A 60 -8.01 -2.49 -7.15
CA LYS A 60 -8.57 -2.90 -8.44
C LYS A 60 -10.10 -2.77 -8.42
N ILE A 61 -10.69 -2.51 -9.58
CA ILE A 61 -12.16 -2.43 -9.70
C ILE A 61 -12.79 -3.73 -9.19
N GLY A 62 -13.75 -3.60 -8.26
CA GLY A 62 -14.42 -4.73 -7.61
C GLY A 62 -13.61 -5.41 -6.50
N GLU A 63 -12.54 -4.77 -6.03
CA GLU A 63 -11.73 -5.19 -4.90
C GLU A 63 -11.90 -4.19 -3.76
N ASP A 64 -12.00 -4.66 -2.52
CA ASP A 64 -11.96 -3.81 -1.34
C ASP A 64 -10.51 -3.56 -0.88
N SER A 65 -10.32 -2.60 0.02
CA SER A 65 -9.00 -2.20 0.48
C SER A 65 -8.27 -3.26 1.33
N GLU A 66 -8.99 -4.12 2.06
CA GLU A 66 -8.39 -5.23 2.81
C GLU A 66 -7.90 -6.33 1.88
N THR A 67 -8.71 -6.68 0.88
CA THR A 67 -8.31 -7.62 -0.18
C THR A 67 -7.09 -7.10 -0.92
N THR A 68 -7.06 -5.80 -1.22
CA THR A 68 -5.91 -5.16 -1.89
C THR A 68 -4.62 -5.34 -1.10
N VAL A 69 -4.59 -5.02 0.19
CA VAL A 69 -3.33 -5.15 0.97
C VAL A 69 -2.89 -6.59 1.14
N LYS A 70 -3.82 -7.55 1.26
CA LYS A 70 -3.50 -8.99 1.29
C LYS A 70 -2.89 -9.45 -0.03
N ARG A 71 -3.43 -9.00 -1.17
CA ARG A 71 -2.90 -9.30 -2.50
C ARG A 71 -1.50 -8.69 -2.70
N GLU A 72 -1.32 -7.40 -2.41
CA GLU A 72 -0.04 -6.71 -2.58
C GLU A 72 1.07 -7.35 -1.72
N MET A 73 0.80 -7.70 -0.47
CA MET A 73 1.75 -8.42 0.39
C MET A 73 2.16 -9.76 -0.20
N MET A 74 1.22 -10.48 -0.82
CA MET A 74 1.51 -11.75 -1.49
C MET A 74 2.29 -11.55 -2.79
N GLU A 75 1.92 -10.55 -3.61
CA GLU A 75 2.59 -10.21 -4.86
C GLU A 75 4.02 -9.72 -4.60
N GLU A 76 4.22 -8.76 -3.70
CA GLU A 76 5.53 -8.13 -3.45
C GLU A 76 6.49 -8.99 -2.61
N LEU A 77 6.00 -9.68 -1.58
CA LEU A 77 6.83 -10.36 -0.58
C LEU A 77 6.57 -11.87 -0.44
N GLY A 78 5.51 -12.40 -1.08
CA GLY A 78 5.10 -13.78 -0.89
C GLY A 78 4.62 -14.09 0.53
N LYS A 79 4.16 -13.07 1.28
CA LYS A 79 3.78 -13.18 2.68
C LYS A 79 2.28 -13.03 2.88
N LYS A 80 1.72 -13.90 3.72
CA LYS A 80 0.32 -13.82 4.14
C LYS A 80 0.19 -12.92 5.37
N ILE A 81 -0.82 -12.06 5.34
CA ILE A 81 -1.16 -11.20 6.47
C ILE A 81 -2.63 -11.35 6.86
N GLU A 82 -2.93 -11.07 8.13
CA GLU A 82 -4.28 -10.87 8.64
C GLU A 82 -4.46 -9.41 9.01
N VAL A 83 -5.51 -8.78 8.47
CA VAL A 83 -5.84 -7.39 8.78
C VAL A 83 -6.50 -7.34 10.16
N THR A 84 -5.92 -6.57 11.06
CA THR A 84 -6.35 -6.46 12.46
C THR A 84 -7.13 -5.18 12.76
N GLY A 85 -7.11 -4.21 11.84
CA GLY A 85 -7.89 -2.99 12.01
C GLY A 85 -7.72 -1.98 10.88
N TYR A 86 -8.72 -1.10 10.77
CA TYR A 86 -8.71 0.05 9.90
C TYR A 86 -8.15 1.26 10.66
N VAL A 87 -7.13 1.91 10.09
CA VAL A 87 -6.34 2.94 10.79
C VAL A 87 -6.67 4.34 10.30
N ALA A 88 -6.69 4.54 8.99
CA ALA A 88 -6.89 5.88 8.43
C ALA A 88 -7.41 5.87 7.00
N THR A 89 -8.08 6.98 6.63
CA THR A 89 -8.17 7.46 5.25
C THR A 89 -7.29 8.70 5.12
N ILE A 90 -6.47 8.76 4.07
CA ILE A 90 -5.66 9.92 3.75
C ILE A 90 -6.05 10.43 2.36
N GLU A 91 -6.47 11.68 2.28
CA GLU A 91 -6.54 12.41 1.01
C GLU A 91 -5.16 13.04 0.75
N ASN A 92 -4.49 12.58 -0.28
CA ASN A 92 -3.11 12.95 -0.58
C ASN A 92 -3.03 13.64 -1.94
N PHE A 93 -2.55 14.88 -1.96
CA PHE A 93 -2.39 15.70 -3.16
C PHE A 93 -0.90 15.94 -3.38
N PHE A 94 -0.37 15.46 -4.50
CA PHE A 94 1.05 15.60 -4.83
C PHE A 94 1.27 15.69 -6.33
N GLU A 95 2.46 16.10 -6.72
CA GLU A 95 2.89 16.10 -8.11
C GLU A 95 4.08 15.17 -8.29
N MET A 96 4.04 14.36 -9.35
CA MET A 96 5.12 13.46 -9.71
C MET A 96 5.27 13.44 -11.23
N ASN A 97 6.48 13.75 -11.71
CA ASN A 97 6.81 13.78 -13.14
C ASN A 97 5.86 14.67 -13.97
N GLY A 98 5.45 15.82 -13.42
CA GLY A 98 4.55 16.77 -14.09
C GLY A 98 3.07 16.36 -14.09
N THR A 99 2.70 15.27 -13.43
CA THR A 99 1.30 14.85 -13.25
C THR A 99 0.87 15.15 -11.82
N LYS A 100 -0.24 15.84 -11.65
CA LYS A 100 -0.88 16.07 -10.36
C LYS A 100 -1.71 14.84 -9.97
N TYR A 101 -1.62 14.44 -8.73
CA TYR A 101 -2.37 13.32 -8.16
C TYR A 101 -3.33 13.80 -7.09
N HIS A 102 -4.54 13.26 -7.14
CA HIS A 102 -5.48 13.22 -6.03
C HIS A 102 -5.60 11.75 -5.62
N GLU A 103 -4.98 11.38 -4.53
CA GLU A 103 -4.94 10.01 -4.04
C GLU A 103 -5.83 9.84 -2.81
N ILE A 104 -6.66 8.81 -2.82
CA ILE A 104 -7.35 8.31 -1.65
C ILE A 104 -6.59 7.08 -1.17
N LEU A 105 -5.98 7.18 -0.01
CA LEU A 105 -5.18 6.11 0.57
C LEU A 105 -5.89 5.53 1.81
N PHE A 106 -6.26 4.26 1.72
CA PHE A 106 -6.74 3.48 2.86
C PHE A 106 -5.55 2.87 3.61
N VAL A 107 -5.53 3.03 4.92
CA VAL A 107 -4.45 2.52 5.78
C VAL A 107 -5.01 1.50 6.74
N HIS A 108 -4.51 0.28 6.69
CA HIS A 108 -4.87 -0.82 7.58
C HIS A 108 -3.70 -1.17 8.52
N LYS A 109 -4.01 -1.80 9.64
CA LYS A 109 -3.05 -2.51 10.49
C LYS A 109 -3.19 -4.00 10.22
N ALA A 110 -2.05 -4.71 10.17
CA ALA A 110 -2.06 -6.15 9.98
C ALA A 110 -0.88 -6.82 10.69
N GLU A 111 -0.95 -8.14 10.79
CA GLU A 111 0.09 -9.01 11.30
C GLU A 111 0.39 -10.12 10.28
N PHE A 112 1.62 -10.61 10.27
CA PHE A 112 1.94 -11.81 9.52
C PHE A 112 1.21 -13.02 10.10
N VAL A 113 0.71 -13.89 9.22
CA VAL A 113 0.04 -15.13 9.62
C VAL A 113 1.05 -16.13 10.14
N ASP A 114 2.18 -16.27 9.47
CA ASP A 114 3.22 -17.23 9.83
C ASP A 114 4.11 -16.67 10.95
N GLU A 115 4.28 -17.44 12.03
CA GLU A 115 5.11 -17.04 13.17
C GLU A 115 6.59 -16.83 12.81
N GLU A 116 7.09 -17.55 11.79
CA GLU A 116 8.45 -17.36 11.31
C GLU A 116 8.62 -15.98 10.65
N ASP A 117 7.58 -15.48 9.97
CA ASP A 117 7.60 -14.16 9.35
C ASP A 117 7.58 -13.03 10.37
N LYS A 118 7.00 -13.26 11.54
CA LYS A 118 7.04 -12.31 12.68
C LYS A 118 8.42 -12.15 13.28
N LYS A 119 9.32 -13.10 13.06
CA LYS A 119 10.69 -13.09 13.56
C LYS A 119 11.69 -12.44 12.60
N ILE A 120 11.23 -12.00 11.45
CA ILE A 120 12.11 -11.43 10.42
C ILE A 120 12.62 -10.06 10.89
N GLU A 121 13.88 -10.02 11.31
CA GLU A 121 14.59 -8.79 11.67
C GLU A 121 15.32 -8.15 10.48
N TYR A 122 15.23 -8.71 9.27
CA TYR A 122 16.11 -8.40 8.15
C TYR A 122 15.38 -7.96 6.88
N SER A 123 16.14 -7.36 5.97
CA SER A 123 15.62 -6.88 4.70
C SER A 123 14.92 -7.99 3.91
N LEU A 124 13.64 -7.84 3.70
CA LEU A 124 12.85 -8.65 2.80
C LEU A 124 13.21 -8.26 1.36
N LYS A 125 13.09 -9.19 0.44
CA LYS A 125 13.33 -8.93 -0.99
C LYS A 125 12.02 -8.92 -1.73
N ASN A 126 11.89 -7.99 -2.65
CA ASN A 126 10.80 -8.00 -3.60
C ASN A 126 10.87 -9.26 -4.47
N ILE A 127 9.78 -10.01 -4.57
CA ILE A 127 9.70 -11.24 -5.37
C ILE A 127 9.18 -11.00 -6.80
N GLU A 128 8.58 -9.84 -7.08
CA GLU A 128 8.16 -9.43 -8.43
C GLU A 128 9.34 -9.03 -9.33
N GLY A 129 10.56 -8.98 -8.78
CA GLY A 129 11.78 -8.67 -9.52
C GLY A 129 12.09 -7.18 -9.64
N GLU A 130 11.44 -6.33 -8.84
CA GLU A 130 11.71 -4.89 -8.80
C GLU A 130 12.93 -4.59 -7.91
N ASP A 131 14.12 -4.55 -8.49
CA ASP A 131 15.41 -4.34 -7.81
C ASP A 131 15.57 -2.95 -7.18
N TRP A 132 14.71 -2.00 -7.56
CA TRP A 132 14.67 -0.64 -7.02
C TRP A 132 13.86 -0.51 -5.73
N LEU A 133 13.13 -1.55 -5.28
CA LEU A 133 12.44 -1.63 -4.00
C LEU A 133 13.23 -2.47 -3.00
N GLN A 134 13.53 -1.88 -1.87
CA GLN A 134 14.13 -2.53 -0.71
C GLN A 134 13.19 -2.41 0.48
N TYR A 135 13.09 -3.44 1.31
CA TYR A 135 12.19 -3.48 2.46
C TYR A 135 13.02 -3.37 3.74
N GLU A 136 12.64 -2.44 4.60
CA GLU A 136 13.36 -2.11 5.83
C GLU A 136 12.38 -1.92 6.98
N TRP A 137 12.86 -2.22 8.19
CA TRP A 137 12.14 -1.95 9.43
C TRP A 137 12.54 -0.58 9.97
N LEU A 138 11.61 0.38 9.95
CA LEU A 138 11.83 1.75 10.42
C LEU A 138 11.47 1.85 11.91
N ASP A 139 12.34 2.42 12.72
CA ASP A 139 12.11 2.68 14.14
C ASP A 139 11.04 3.77 14.31
N ILE A 140 9.92 3.45 14.96
CA ILE A 140 8.81 4.38 15.18
C ILE A 140 9.26 5.57 16.03
N SER A 141 10.18 5.37 16.98
CA SER A 141 10.69 6.46 17.82
C SER A 141 11.48 7.52 17.04
N LYS A 142 11.98 7.13 15.85
CA LYS A 142 12.73 8.00 14.93
C LYS A 142 11.98 8.30 13.64
N ILE A 143 10.68 8.07 13.62
CA ILE A 143 9.90 8.12 12.38
C ILE A 143 9.96 9.47 11.65
N ASP A 144 10.17 10.56 12.39
CA ASP A 144 10.31 11.89 11.82
C ASP A 144 11.61 12.09 11.01
N GLU A 145 12.64 11.30 11.28
CA GLU A 145 13.93 11.36 10.59
C GLU A 145 13.88 10.68 9.20
N TYR A 146 12.93 9.79 8.96
CA TYR A 146 12.80 9.08 7.68
C TYR A 146 12.00 9.92 6.67
N PRO A 147 12.39 9.94 5.38
CA PRO A 147 11.59 10.54 4.31
C PRO A 147 10.41 9.62 3.92
N LEU A 148 9.49 9.38 4.87
CA LEU A 148 8.32 8.53 4.70
C LEU A 148 7.18 9.32 4.06
N LEU A 149 6.59 8.77 2.99
CA LEU A 149 5.51 9.38 2.21
C LEU A 149 4.23 8.51 2.22
N PRO A 150 3.03 9.15 2.17
CA PRO A 150 2.82 10.58 2.42
C PRO A 150 3.21 10.96 3.86
N ALA A 151 3.63 12.21 4.05
CA ALA A 151 4.14 12.67 5.36
C ALA A 151 3.13 12.50 6.51
N SER A 152 1.83 12.54 6.20
CA SER A 152 0.75 12.30 7.16
C SER A 152 0.78 10.90 7.82
N ILE A 153 1.43 9.90 7.22
CA ILE A 153 1.62 8.58 7.86
C ILE A 153 2.36 8.74 9.19
N LYS A 154 3.35 9.65 9.28
CA LYS A 154 4.07 9.91 10.53
C LYS A 154 3.15 10.38 11.66
N SER A 155 2.15 11.22 11.33
CA SER A 155 1.16 11.65 12.31
C SER A 155 0.18 10.54 12.66
N VAL A 156 -0.21 9.71 11.70
CA VAL A 156 -1.06 8.52 11.93
C VAL A 156 -0.43 7.56 12.92
N LEU A 157 0.88 7.29 12.80
CA LEU A 157 1.61 6.40 13.70
C LEU A 157 1.67 6.90 15.16
N LYS A 158 1.41 8.19 15.39
CA LYS A 158 1.40 8.83 16.72
C LYS A 158 0.02 8.94 17.34
N GLU A 159 -1.03 8.57 16.61
CA GLU A 159 -2.41 8.63 17.10
C GLU A 159 -2.71 7.51 18.10
N ASN A 160 -3.62 7.81 19.04
CA ASN A 160 -4.07 6.86 20.06
C ASN A 160 -5.50 6.32 19.81
N LYS A 161 -6.21 6.91 18.84
CA LYS A 161 -7.59 6.54 18.51
C LYS A 161 -7.75 6.41 17.00
N PHE A 162 -8.35 5.34 16.57
CA PHE A 162 -8.58 5.03 15.16
C PHE A 162 -10.05 4.75 14.89
N PRO A 163 -10.55 4.90 13.65
CA PRO A 163 -9.83 5.45 12.50
C PRO A 163 -9.68 6.97 12.53
N VAL A 164 -8.71 7.51 11.80
CA VAL A 164 -8.52 8.94 11.60
C VAL A 164 -8.57 9.32 10.11
N HIS A 165 -8.92 10.59 9.84
CA HIS A 165 -8.84 11.17 8.50
C HIS A 165 -7.74 12.23 8.47
N LYS A 166 -6.88 12.19 7.47
CA LYS A 166 -5.79 13.13 7.25
C LYS A 166 -5.82 13.69 5.83
N ILE A 167 -5.34 14.91 5.67
CA ILE A 167 -5.18 15.55 4.36
C ILE A 167 -3.72 15.99 4.24
N THR A 168 -3.08 15.62 3.15
CA THR A 168 -1.72 16.06 2.79
C THR A 168 -1.78 16.79 1.46
N LYS A 169 -1.19 17.98 1.38
CA LYS A 169 -1.14 18.79 0.15
C LYS A 169 0.30 19.20 -0.12
N ASP A 170 0.95 18.53 -1.07
CA ASP A 170 2.32 18.76 -1.54
C ASP A 170 2.32 19.27 -2.98
N ILE A 171 1.31 20.07 -3.34
CA ILE A 171 1.18 20.77 -4.62
C ILE A 171 1.36 22.26 -4.39
N LYS A 172 2.09 22.90 -5.32
CA LYS A 172 2.28 24.37 -5.36
C LYS A 172 1.20 25.03 -6.23
#